data_acf3088a4ef256151b6d2d2fae0da2eb
#
_entry.id   acf3088a4ef256151b6d2d2fae0da2eb
#
_cell.length_a   1.000
_cell.length_b   1.000
_cell.length_c   1.000
_cell.angle_alpha   90.00
_cell.angle_beta   90.00
_cell.angle_gamma   90.00
#
_symmetry.space_group_name_H-M   'P 1'
#
loop_
_entity.id
_entity.type
_entity.pdbx_description
1 polymer ?
#
loop_
_entity_poly.entity_id
_entity_poly.type
_entity_poly.pdbx_seq_one_letter_code
_entity_poly.pdbx_strand_id
1 'polypeptide(L)'
;MNGVAKAPTLDDVATLAGVSPATVSRFLNSPEVVAAKTADRIRAAIVETGYLPNLTAGTLAGNRSRLIAALVPEIAQSIFNDTVEAMIEELSAAGNSVMLALTGADNTRLISQINAALSRRVDAIILTGVVTDEATRARLRAHPVTVIETWGLPEDPIDVAIGFSHRAAGEEMAHFLRARGYRRPHLVVPRSPRSERRASSFATRWMQEGGPEPTRMEVNVPSHFGQGRLSYRALADLPHLPDVVVCGSDWIAQGFIVEAQAAGMRVPDQIAVTGFGNLRMAGDMRPTITSVDVDGARVAREMIRVLRTLSAGETLSERRIDVGFRIIARESA
;
A
#
# COMPACT_ATOMS: atom_id res chain seq x y z
N MET A 1 -31.37 21.52 -26.63
CA MET A 1 -31.56 20.51 -25.58
C MET A 1 -31.07 19.19 -26.14
N ASN A 2 -29.83 18.81 -25.85
CA ASN A 2 -29.31 17.49 -26.23
C ASN A 2 -29.94 16.47 -25.28
N GLY A 3 -30.89 15.68 -25.80
CA GLY A 3 -31.40 14.54 -25.04
C GLY A 3 -30.27 13.60 -24.70
N VAL A 4 -30.03 13.37 -23.40
CA VAL A 4 -29.10 12.34 -22.94
C VAL A 4 -29.61 11.02 -23.54
N ALA A 5 -28.84 10.41 -24.45
CA ALA A 5 -29.19 9.11 -25.03
C ALA A 5 -29.36 8.10 -23.88
N LYS A 6 -30.47 7.41 -23.85
CA LYS A 6 -30.75 6.40 -22.84
C LYS A 6 -29.69 5.29 -22.96
N ALA A 7 -29.05 4.96 -21.85
CA ALA A 7 -28.08 3.87 -21.89
C ALA A 7 -28.72 2.56 -22.34
N PRO A 8 -28.03 1.76 -23.18
CA PRO A 8 -28.55 0.47 -23.62
C PRO A 8 -28.86 -0.44 -22.43
N THR A 9 -29.92 -1.20 -22.57
CA THR A 9 -30.39 -2.11 -21.52
C THR A 9 -30.18 -3.57 -21.93
N LEU A 10 -30.32 -4.49 -21.00
CA LEU A 10 -30.29 -5.93 -21.26
C LEU A 10 -31.40 -6.35 -22.23
N ASP A 11 -32.56 -5.68 -22.18
CA ASP A 11 -33.70 -5.93 -23.09
C ASP A 11 -33.37 -5.51 -24.53
N ASP A 12 -32.59 -4.46 -24.73
CA ASP A 12 -32.15 -4.03 -26.06
C ASP A 12 -31.22 -5.09 -26.67
N VAL A 13 -30.30 -5.67 -25.91
CA VAL A 13 -29.44 -6.78 -26.33
C VAL A 13 -30.29 -8.03 -26.65
N ALA A 14 -31.25 -8.36 -25.79
CA ALA A 14 -32.11 -9.52 -25.99
C ALA A 14 -32.92 -9.41 -27.28
N THR A 15 -33.48 -8.22 -27.53
CA THR A 15 -34.23 -7.91 -28.74
C THR A 15 -33.35 -8.06 -29.99
N LEU A 16 -32.18 -7.45 -30.00
CA LEU A 16 -31.26 -7.50 -31.14
C LEU A 16 -30.72 -8.91 -31.40
N ALA A 17 -30.39 -9.66 -30.33
CA ALA A 17 -29.92 -11.03 -30.41
C ALA A 17 -31.05 -12.04 -30.72
N GLY A 18 -32.34 -11.66 -30.68
CA GLY A 18 -33.51 -12.53 -30.90
C GLY A 18 -33.59 -13.64 -29.85
N VAL A 19 -33.37 -13.31 -28.58
CA VAL A 19 -33.45 -14.24 -27.43
C VAL A 19 -34.18 -13.58 -26.25
N SER A 20 -34.48 -14.35 -25.21
CA SER A 20 -35.07 -13.78 -24.02
C SER A 20 -34.02 -13.03 -23.17
N PRO A 21 -34.43 -12.00 -22.38
CA PRO A 21 -33.55 -11.35 -21.42
C PRO A 21 -32.89 -12.34 -20.44
N ALA A 22 -33.60 -13.39 -20.03
CA ALA A 22 -33.08 -14.46 -19.19
C ALA A 22 -31.92 -15.23 -19.87
N THR A 23 -31.98 -15.40 -21.20
CA THR A 23 -30.90 -16.05 -21.97
C THR A 23 -29.65 -15.15 -22.04
N VAL A 24 -29.83 -13.85 -22.23
CA VAL A 24 -28.72 -12.87 -22.19
C VAL A 24 -28.08 -12.86 -20.79
N SER A 25 -28.90 -12.78 -19.73
CA SER A 25 -28.40 -12.84 -18.34
C SER A 25 -27.65 -14.14 -18.07
N ARG A 26 -28.15 -15.28 -18.55
CA ARG A 26 -27.44 -16.58 -18.41
C ARG A 26 -26.11 -16.57 -19.15
N PHE A 27 -26.06 -16.03 -20.37
CA PHE A 27 -24.82 -15.91 -21.14
C PHE A 27 -23.79 -15.03 -20.41
N LEU A 28 -24.21 -13.92 -19.80
CA LEU A 28 -23.31 -13.02 -19.07
C LEU A 28 -22.73 -13.68 -17.82
N ASN A 29 -23.49 -14.55 -17.16
CA ASN A 29 -23.07 -15.20 -15.90
C ASN A 29 -22.40 -16.56 -16.09
N SER A 30 -22.75 -17.30 -17.12
CA SER A 30 -22.30 -18.67 -17.39
C SER A 30 -22.33 -18.93 -18.91
N PRO A 31 -21.36 -18.34 -19.65
CA PRO A 31 -21.35 -18.43 -21.14
C PRO A 31 -21.33 -19.87 -21.67
N GLU A 32 -20.73 -20.78 -20.91
CA GLU A 32 -20.55 -22.19 -21.26
C GLU A 32 -21.85 -23.00 -21.31
N VAL A 33 -22.89 -22.52 -20.63
CA VAL A 33 -24.23 -23.21 -20.66
C VAL A 33 -25.14 -22.74 -21.80
N VAL A 34 -24.66 -21.80 -22.63
CA VAL A 34 -25.41 -21.26 -23.78
C VAL A 34 -24.80 -21.82 -25.06
N ALA A 35 -25.67 -22.33 -25.96
CA ALA A 35 -25.24 -22.88 -27.23
C ALA A 35 -24.37 -21.87 -28.02
N ALA A 36 -23.26 -22.32 -28.63
CA ALA A 36 -22.25 -21.48 -29.27
C ALA A 36 -22.89 -20.47 -30.28
N LYS A 37 -23.77 -20.91 -31.15
CA LYS A 37 -24.49 -20.05 -32.14
C LYS A 37 -25.30 -18.93 -31.44
N THR A 38 -25.89 -19.21 -30.29
CA THR A 38 -26.65 -18.22 -29.51
C THR A 38 -25.71 -17.26 -28.79
N ALA A 39 -24.61 -17.77 -28.24
CA ALA A 39 -23.56 -16.98 -27.60
C ALA A 39 -22.96 -15.97 -28.58
N ASP A 40 -22.69 -16.38 -29.83
CA ASP A 40 -22.13 -15.47 -30.86
C ASP A 40 -23.11 -14.34 -31.22
N ARG A 41 -24.41 -14.64 -31.33
CA ARG A 41 -25.45 -13.63 -31.56
C ARG A 41 -25.53 -12.62 -30.42
N ILE A 42 -25.46 -13.10 -29.18
CA ILE A 42 -25.48 -12.22 -28.00
C ILE A 42 -24.20 -11.36 -27.95
N ARG A 43 -23.04 -11.91 -28.25
CA ARG A 43 -21.79 -11.11 -28.33
C ARG A 43 -21.88 -10.01 -29.37
N ALA A 44 -22.37 -10.33 -30.57
CA ALA A 44 -22.56 -9.35 -31.64
C ALA A 44 -23.53 -8.23 -31.19
N ALA A 45 -24.65 -8.59 -30.57
CA ALA A 45 -25.64 -7.64 -30.10
C ALA A 45 -25.09 -6.73 -28.96
N ILE A 46 -24.28 -7.26 -28.06
CA ILE A 46 -23.60 -6.47 -27.02
C ILE A 46 -22.66 -5.43 -27.66
N VAL A 47 -21.85 -5.83 -28.63
CA VAL A 47 -20.93 -4.93 -29.35
C VAL A 47 -21.73 -3.84 -30.10
N GLU A 48 -22.78 -4.21 -30.79
CA GLU A 48 -23.58 -3.28 -31.61
C GLU A 48 -24.37 -2.29 -30.74
N THR A 49 -24.97 -2.76 -29.64
CA THR A 49 -25.70 -1.88 -28.71
C THR A 49 -24.81 -1.03 -27.82
N GLY A 50 -23.54 -1.42 -27.65
CA GLY A 50 -22.67 -0.81 -26.64
C GLY A 50 -23.13 -1.09 -25.20
N TYR A 51 -23.91 -2.14 -24.99
CA TYR A 51 -24.41 -2.51 -23.67
C TYR A 51 -23.26 -2.92 -22.75
N LEU A 52 -23.23 -2.29 -21.59
CA LEU A 52 -22.34 -2.67 -20.50
C LEU A 52 -23.16 -3.36 -19.41
N PRO A 53 -22.83 -4.62 -19.06
CA PRO A 53 -23.50 -5.31 -17.96
C PRO A 53 -23.45 -4.49 -16.68
N ASN A 54 -24.59 -4.25 -16.06
CA ASN A 54 -24.63 -3.64 -14.75
C ASN A 54 -24.19 -4.69 -13.71
N LEU A 55 -22.90 -4.63 -13.34
CA LEU A 55 -22.31 -5.55 -12.36
C LEU A 55 -23.01 -5.48 -11.00
N THR A 56 -23.63 -4.33 -10.68
CA THR A 56 -24.42 -4.15 -9.45
C THR A 56 -25.73 -4.95 -9.49
N ALA A 57 -26.34 -5.13 -10.66
CA ALA A 57 -27.54 -5.96 -10.81
C ALA A 57 -27.22 -7.47 -10.80
N GLY A 58 -26.04 -7.85 -11.28
CA GLY A 58 -25.54 -9.24 -11.22
C GLY A 58 -25.24 -9.73 -9.80
N THR A 59 -24.95 -8.84 -8.86
CA THR A 59 -24.77 -9.16 -7.43
C THR A 59 -26.02 -9.74 -6.76
N LEU A 60 -27.20 -9.50 -7.29
CA LEU A 60 -28.46 -10.10 -6.80
C LEU A 60 -28.55 -11.62 -7.04
N ALA A 61 -27.85 -12.14 -8.04
CA ALA A 61 -27.86 -13.57 -8.38
C ALA A 61 -26.67 -14.37 -7.82
N GLY A 62 -25.54 -13.72 -7.51
CA GLY A 62 -24.29 -14.39 -7.10
C GLY A 62 -23.63 -13.86 -5.82
N ASN A 63 -24.20 -12.89 -5.15
CA ASN A 63 -23.75 -12.28 -3.90
C ASN A 63 -22.30 -11.71 -3.90
N ARG A 64 -21.65 -11.51 -5.07
CA ARG A 64 -20.27 -10.96 -5.20
C ARG A 64 -20.22 -9.82 -6.20
N SER A 65 -19.65 -8.69 -5.77
CA SER A 65 -19.49 -7.51 -6.62
C SER A 65 -18.25 -7.59 -7.52
N ARG A 66 -17.30 -8.46 -7.19
CA ARG A 66 -15.93 -8.47 -7.76
C ARG A 66 -15.26 -7.11 -7.71
N LEU A 67 -15.69 -6.26 -6.79
CA LEU A 67 -15.13 -4.95 -6.54
C LEU A 67 -14.37 -4.97 -5.21
N ILE A 68 -13.12 -4.58 -5.24
CA ILE A 68 -12.26 -4.50 -4.07
C ILE A 68 -11.86 -3.04 -3.87
N ALA A 69 -12.04 -2.52 -2.65
CA ALA A 69 -11.60 -1.18 -2.30
C ALA A 69 -10.18 -1.22 -1.75
N ALA A 70 -9.25 -0.53 -2.41
CA ALA A 70 -7.89 -0.30 -1.93
C ALA A 70 -7.80 1.12 -1.39
N LEU A 71 -7.64 1.25 -0.06
CA LEU A 71 -7.55 2.52 0.63
C LEU A 71 -6.08 2.79 0.95
N VAL A 72 -5.50 3.79 0.28
CA VAL A 72 -4.08 4.15 0.41
C VAL A 72 -3.93 5.58 0.92
N PRO A 73 -2.90 5.87 1.74
CA PRO A 73 -2.70 7.23 2.25
C PRO A 73 -2.44 8.23 1.13
N GLU A 74 -1.58 7.87 0.19
CA GLU A 74 -1.10 8.71 -0.91
C GLU A 74 -0.54 7.85 -2.05
N ILE A 75 -0.45 8.44 -3.24
CA ILE A 75 0.20 7.81 -4.42
C ILE A 75 1.50 8.55 -4.75
N ALA A 76 1.48 9.90 -4.73
CA ALA A 76 2.66 10.68 -5.08
C ALA A 76 3.78 10.47 -4.03
N GLN A 77 4.98 10.14 -4.51
CA GLN A 77 6.17 9.90 -3.67
C GLN A 77 5.96 8.82 -2.58
N SER A 78 5.05 7.90 -2.84
CA SER A 78 4.68 6.86 -1.87
C SER A 78 5.65 5.68 -1.90
N ILE A 79 5.99 5.17 -0.71
CA ILE A 79 6.71 3.89 -0.55
C ILE A 79 5.82 2.68 -0.85
N PHE A 80 4.53 2.91 -1.11
CA PHE A 80 3.54 1.85 -1.34
C PHE A 80 3.30 1.56 -2.83
N ASN A 81 3.91 2.33 -3.75
CA ASN A 81 3.60 2.26 -5.18
C ASN A 81 3.77 0.87 -5.76
N ASP A 82 4.90 0.20 -5.49
CA ASP A 82 5.17 -1.15 -6.01
C ASP A 82 4.14 -2.17 -5.49
N THR A 83 3.71 -2.02 -4.22
CA THR A 83 2.64 -2.85 -3.66
C THR A 83 1.29 -2.58 -4.31
N VAL A 84 0.98 -1.31 -4.57
CA VAL A 84 -0.29 -0.90 -5.20
C VAL A 84 -0.35 -1.38 -6.65
N GLU A 85 0.72 -1.22 -7.41
CA GLU A 85 0.82 -1.73 -8.79
C GLU A 85 0.66 -3.24 -8.83
N ALA A 86 1.45 -3.99 -8.06
CA ALA A 86 1.37 -5.45 -7.99
C ALA A 86 -0.01 -5.93 -7.54
N MET A 87 -0.62 -5.25 -6.58
CA MET A 87 -1.98 -5.55 -6.11
C MET A 87 -3.01 -5.38 -7.23
N ILE A 88 -2.96 -4.27 -7.98
CA ILE A 88 -3.91 -4.00 -9.08
C ILE A 88 -3.74 -5.05 -10.18
N GLU A 89 -2.51 -5.39 -10.55
CA GLU A 89 -2.21 -6.42 -11.56
C GLU A 89 -2.77 -7.78 -11.15
N GLU A 90 -2.44 -8.24 -9.94
CA GLU A 90 -2.86 -9.54 -9.43
C GLU A 90 -4.39 -9.63 -9.25
N LEU A 91 -5.04 -8.58 -8.71
CA LEU A 91 -6.49 -8.54 -8.55
C LEU A 91 -7.21 -8.52 -9.90
N SER A 92 -6.70 -7.76 -10.86
CA SER A 92 -7.25 -7.70 -12.22
C SER A 92 -7.10 -9.03 -12.95
N ALA A 93 -5.95 -9.70 -12.82
CA ALA A 93 -5.72 -11.04 -13.36
C ALA A 93 -6.66 -12.10 -12.71
N ALA A 94 -7.06 -11.88 -11.46
CA ALA A 94 -8.05 -12.70 -10.76
C ALA A 94 -9.51 -12.33 -11.10
N GLY A 95 -9.75 -11.39 -12.04
CA GLY A 95 -11.07 -10.97 -12.48
C GLY A 95 -11.80 -10.02 -11.52
N ASN A 96 -11.08 -9.33 -10.65
CA ASN A 96 -11.65 -8.30 -9.78
C ASN A 96 -11.38 -6.90 -10.34
N SER A 97 -12.31 -5.98 -10.08
CA SER A 97 -12.12 -4.55 -10.27
C SER A 97 -11.59 -3.91 -8.99
N VAL A 98 -10.68 -2.95 -9.12
CA VAL A 98 -10.12 -2.24 -7.96
C VAL A 98 -10.61 -0.79 -7.93
N MET A 99 -11.24 -0.41 -6.83
CA MET A 99 -11.53 0.98 -6.49
C MET A 99 -10.39 1.52 -5.62
N LEU A 100 -9.51 2.30 -6.21
CA LEU A 100 -8.45 2.97 -5.47
C LEU A 100 -8.96 4.27 -4.87
N ALA A 101 -8.80 4.46 -3.54
CA ALA A 101 -9.23 5.66 -2.85
C ALA A 101 -8.17 6.18 -1.89
N LEU A 102 -7.99 7.50 -1.88
CA LEU A 102 -6.97 8.15 -1.05
C LEU A 102 -7.54 8.54 0.31
N THR A 103 -6.90 8.07 1.39
CA THR A 103 -7.28 8.40 2.77
C THR A 103 -6.65 9.70 3.28
N GLY A 104 -5.61 10.20 2.60
CA GLY A 104 -4.75 11.27 3.07
C GLY A 104 -3.59 10.74 3.92
N ALA A 105 -2.46 11.44 3.90
CA ALA A 105 -1.26 11.03 4.62
C ALA A 105 -1.47 10.92 6.15
N ASP A 106 -2.40 11.69 6.68
CA ASP A 106 -2.86 11.72 8.08
C ASP A 106 -4.15 10.93 8.34
N ASN A 107 -4.65 10.19 7.32
CA ASN A 107 -5.88 9.41 7.36
C ASN A 107 -7.18 10.21 7.62
N THR A 108 -7.19 11.52 7.43
CA THR A 108 -8.39 12.38 7.67
C THR A 108 -9.60 11.95 6.86
N ARG A 109 -9.42 11.29 5.71
CA ARG A 109 -10.49 10.80 4.85
C ARG A 109 -10.80 9.31 5.02
N LEU A 110 -10.13 8.59 5.94
CA LEU A 110 -10.28 7.14 6.08
C LEU A 110 -11.73 6.72 6.28
N ILE A 111 -12.45 7.33 7.24
CA ILE A 111 -13.85 6.99 7.56
C ILE A 111 -14.76 7.23 6.36
N SER A 112 -14.60 8.35 5.65
CA SER A 112 -15.41 8.65 4.46
C SER A 112 -15.19 7.67 3.33
N GLN A 113 -13.94 7.22 3.13
CA GLN A 113 -13.60 6.22 2.11
C GLN A 113 -14.10 4.82 2.50
N ILE A 114 -14.03 4.43 3.77
CA ILE A 114 -14.65 3.20 4.28
C ILE A 114 -16.16 3.22 4.00
N ASN A 115 -16.84 4.31 4.33
CA ASN A 115 -18.28 4.45 4.07
C ASN A 115 -18.60 4.34 2.57
N ALA A 116 -17.81 4.98 1.73
CA ALA A 116 -17.96 4.89 0.28
C ALA A 116 -17.75 3.47 -0.25
N ALA A 117 -16.82 2.71 0.31
CA ALA A 117 -16.59 1.31 -0.03
C ALA A 117 -17.77 0.41 0.39
N LEU A 118 -18.18 0.52 1.67
CA LEU A 118 -19.29 -0.26 2.21
C LEU A 118 -20.61 0.01 1.46
N SER A 119 -20.90 1.27 1.11
CA SER A 119 -22.11 1.62 0.35
C SER A 119 -22.12 1.04 -1.07
N ARG A 120 -20.96 0.73 -1.64
CA ARG A 120 -20.79 0.06 -2.94
C ARG A 120 -20.78 -1.47 -2.85
N ARG A 121 -20.93 -2.02 -1.63
CA ARG A 121 -20.92 -3.46 -1.39
C ARG A 121 -19.67 -4.14 -1.96
N VAL A 122 -18.50 -3.57 -1.68
CA VAL A 122 -17.23 -4.20 -2.07
C VAL A 122 -17.06 -5.57 -1.40
N ASP A 123 -16.40 -6.50 -2.08
CA ASP A 123 -16.15 -7.84 -1.52
C ASP A 123 -15.03 -7.82 -0.47
N ALA A 124 -14.09 -6.87 -0.59
CA ALA A 124 -13.04 -6.66 0.40
C ALA A 124 -12.59 -5.20 0.46
N ILE A 125 -12.05 -4.82 1.61
CA ILE A 125 -11.36 -3.55 1.84
C ILE A 125 -9.91 -3.86 2.18
N ILE A 126 -8.99 -3.34 1.37
CA ILE A 126 -7.55 -3.40 1.61
C ILE A 126 -7.10 -2.05 2.15
N LEU A 127 -6.54 -2.05 3.36
CA LEU A 127 -6.06 -0.86 4.05
C LEU A 127 -4.53 -0.80 3.99
N THR A 128 -3.95 0.28 3.49
CA THR A 128 -2.51 0.50 3.59
C THR A 128 -2.17 1.10 4.95
N GLY A 129 -1.98 0.25 5.93
CA GLY A 129 -1.75 0.58 7.34
C GLY A 129 -2.67 -0.18 8.26
N VAL A 130 -2.56 0.14 9.55
CA VAL A 130 -3.33 -0.47 10.64
C VAL A 130 -4.32 0.56 11.17
N VAL A 131 -5.56 0.15 11.34
CA VAL A 131 -6.59 0.98 11.99
C VAL A 131 -6.46 0.83 13.51
N THR A 132 -6.18 1.93 14.20
CA THR A 132 -6.03 1.96 15.67
C THR A 132 -7.25 2.52 16.39
N ASP A 133 -8.13 3.25 15.69
CA ASP A 133 -9.36 3.77 16.25
C ASP A 133 -10.40 2.67 16.42
N GLU A 134 -10.81 2.41 17.67
CA GLU A 134 -11.69 1.30 18.00
C GLU A 134 -13.10 1.46 17.41
N ALA A 135 -13.60 2.69 17.29
CA ALA A 135 -14.91 2.92 16.68
C ALA A 135 -14.91 2.52 15.18
N THR A 136 -13.84 2.85 14.47
CA THR A 136 -13.64 2.45 13.06
C THR A 136 -13.47 0.92 12.95
N ARG A 137 -12.73 0.29 13.87
CA ARG A 137 -12.56 -1.18 13.91
C ARG A 137 -13.89 -1.88 14.15
N ALA A 138 -14.64 -1.45 15.16
CA ALA A 138 -15.97 -2.01 15.47
C ALA A 138 -16.93 -1.86 14.29
N ARG A 139 -16.89 -0.72 13.60
CA ARG A 139 -17.67 -0.49 12.38
C ARG A 139 -17.34 -1.47 11.28
N LEU A 140 -16.06 -1.70 11.00
CA LEU A 140 -15.63 -2.65 9.96
C LEU A 140 -16.04 -4.08 10.32
N ARG A 141 -15.84 -4.49 11.59
CA ARG A 141 -16.27 -5.82 12.08
C ARG A 141 -17.78 -6.06 12.02
N ALA A 142 -18.59 -4.99 12.06
CA ALA A 142 -20.06 -5.10 11.97
C ALA A 142 -20.57 -5.35 10.53
N HIS A 143 -19.72 -5.30 9.52
CA HIS A 143 -20.11 -5.49 8.12
C HIS A 143 -19.53 -6.80 7.57
N PRO A 144 -20.28 -7.52 6.71
CA PRO A 144 -19.82 -8.77 6.08
C PRO A 144 -18.87 -8.48 4.91
N VAL A 145 -17.77 -7.79 5.18
CA VAL A 145 -16.73 -7.43 4.20
C VAL A 145 -15.38 -7.90 4.74
N THR A 146 -14.58 -8.54 3.92
CA THR A 146 -13.22 -8.92 4.30
C THR A 146 -12.33 -7.68 4.41
N VAL A 147 -11.64 -7.50 5.53
CA VAL A 147 -10.70 -6.39 5.76
C VAL A 147 -9.27 -6.93 5.84
N ILE A 148 -8.42 -6.46 4.94
CA ILE A 148 -6.99 -6.78 4.93
C ILE A 148 -6.20 -5.53 5.29
N GLU A 149 -5.54 -5.54 6.44
CA GLU A 149 -4.61 -4.50 6.86
C GLU A 149 -3.21 -4.83 6.31
N THR A 150 -2.55 -3.89 5.64
CA THR A 150 -1.23 -4.11 5.06
C THR A 150 -0.17 -3.18 5.64
N TRP A 151 1.11 -3.48 5.40
CA TRP A 151 2.24 -2.66 5.86
C TRP A 151 2.31 -2.49 7.39
N GLY A 152 1.81 -3.47 8.12
CA GLY A 152 1.89 -3.55 9.57
C GLY A 152 1.40 -4.90 10.06
N LEU A 153 1.76 -5.26 11.29
CA LEU A 153 1.36 -6.50 11.94
C LEU A 153 0.79 -6.19 13.33
N PRO A 154 -0.48 -5.73 13.42
CA PRO A 154 -1.13 -5.57 14.70
C PRO A 154 -1.28 -6.93 15.39
N GLU A 155 -1.33 -6.94 16.74
CA GLU A 155 -1.55 -8.17 17.50
C GLU A 155 -2.94 -8.76 17.25
N ASP A 156 -3.93 -7.91 17.10
CA ASP A 156 -5.31 -8.26 16.77
C ASP A 156 -5.74 -7.54 15.48
N PRO A 157 -5.57 -8.15 14.30
CA PRO A 157 -6.07 -7.57 13.05
C PRO A 157 -7.60 -7.57 13.01
N ILE A 158 -8.21 -6.68 12.20
CA ILE A 158 -9.66 -6.69 11.99
C ILE A 158 -10.07 -8.06 11.47
N ASP A 159 -9.61 -8.48 10.29
CA ASP A 159 -9.72 -9.85 9.80
C ASP A 159 -8.34 -10.44 9.56
N VAL A 160 -7.55 -9.85 8.68
CA VAL A 160 -6.21 -10.32 8.31
C VAL A 160 -5.23 -9.16 8.22
N ALA A 161 -4.00 -9.36 8.69
CA ALA A 161 -2.89 -8.45 8.47
C ALA A 161 -1.80 -9.11 7.64
N ILE A 162 -1.30 -8.39 6.63
CA ILE A 162 -0.18 -8.81 5.76
C ILE A 162 0.86 -7.70 5.78
N GLY A 163 2.00 -7.93 6.40
CA GLY A 163 2.98 -6.86 6.56
C GLY A 163 4.25 -7.34 7.25
N PHE A 164 4.87 -6.45 7.99
CA PHE A 164 6.12 -6.73 8.69
C PHE A 164 6.17 -5.96 10.02
N SER A 165 7.13 -6.33 10.88
CA SER A 165 7.34 -5.67 12.17
C SER A 165 8.15 -4.38 12.02
N HIS A 166 7.49 -3.22 12.18
CA HIS A 166 8.19 -1.92 12.24
C HIS A 166 9.16 -1.84 13.42
N ARG A 167 8.85 -2.51 14.54
CA ARG A 167 9.75 -2.61 15.69
C ARG A 167 11.03 -3.33 15.30
N ALA A 168 10.92 -4.52 14.73
CA ALA A 168 12.08 -5.29 14.31
C ALA A 168 12.92 -4.54 13.25
N ALA A 169 12.28 -3.82 12.32
CA ALA A 169 12.99 -3.02 11.33
C ALA A 169 13.82 -1.89 11.95
N GLY A 170 13.32 -1.23 13.00
CA GLY A 170 14.08 -0.25 13.74
C GLY A 170 15.23 -0.87 14.52
N GLU A 171 15.00 -1.97 15.23
CA GLU A 171 16.01 -2.70 15.99
C GLU A 171 17.15 -3.21 15.09
N GLU A 172 16.81 -3.80 13.96
CA GLU A 172 17.79 -4.34 13.00
C GLU A 172 18.63 -3.24 12.34
N MET A 173 18.03 -2.09 12.01
CA MET A 173 18.78 -0.94 11.49
C MET A 173 19.75 -0.39 12.54
N ALA A 174 19.40 -0.35 13.82
CA ALA A 174 20.29 0.06 14.89
C ALA A 174 21.48 -0.89 15.00
N HIS A 175 21.24 -2.20 15.04
CA HIS A 175 22.28 -3.22 15.08
C HIS A 175 23.19 -3.14 13.84
N PHE A 176 22.62 -3.01 12.64
CA PHE A 176 23.35 -2.89 11.38
C PHE A 176 24.34 -1.71 11.40
N LEU A 177 23.91 -0.56 11.87
CA LEU A 177 24.77 0.64 11.92
C LEU A 177 25.81 0.55 13.06
N ARG A 178 25.48 -0.01 14.22
CA ARG A 178 26.44 -0.28 15.31
C ARG A 178 27.55 -1.21 14.85
N ALA A 179 27.22 -2.29 14.15
CA ALA A 179 28.17 -3.26 13.61
C ALA A 179 29.16 -2.63 12.61
N ARG A 180 28.77 -1.53 11.94
CA ARG A 180 29.61 -0.73 11.03
C ARG A 180 30.43 0.36 11.72
N GLY A 181 30.29 0.49 13.05
CA GLY A 181 31.11 1.40 13.84
C GLY A 181 30.56 2.82 13.95
N TYR A 182 29.36 3.11 13.47
CA TYR A 182 28.72 4.41 13.68
C TYR A 182 28.44 4.65 15.17
N ARG A 183 28.50 5.91 15.61
CA ARG A 183 28.46 6.26 17.02
C ARG A 183 27.44 7.35 17.37
N ARG A 184 27.09 8.24 16.45
CA ARG A 184 26.25 9.41 16.69
C ARG A 184 25.13 9.48 15.67
N PRO A 185 24.10 8.62 15.76
CA PRO A 185 22.98 8.65 14.84
C PRO A 185 22.07 9.85 15.08
N HIS A 186 21.53 10.38 13.98
CA HIS A 186 20.43 11.34 13.98
C HIS A 186 19.24 10.74 13.23
N LEU A 187 18.05 10.84 13.82
CA LEU A 187 16.83 10.29 13.23
C LEU A 187 15.98 11.40 12.60
N VAL A 188 15.67 11.28 11.31
CA VAL A 188 14.69 12.13 10.62
C VAL A 188 13.38 11.36 10.49
N VAL A 189 12.40 11.71 11.33
CA VAL A 189 11.21 10.91 11.59
C VAL A 189 9.97 11.56 10.99
N PRO A 190 9.34 10.97 9.96
CA PRO A 190 8.03 11.38 9.51
C PRO A 190 6.97 11.22 10.61
N ARG A 191 6.10 12.22 10.78
CA ARG A 191 5.03 12.22 11.79
C ARG A 191 3.95 11.20 11.45
N SER A 192 4.23 9.93 11.71
CA SER A 192 3.29 8.83 11.56
C SER A 192 3.54 7.75 12.61
N PRO A 193 2.51 7.03 13.08
CA PRO A 193 2.66 5.97 14.09
C PRO A 193 3.68 4.89 13.69
N ARG A 194 3.76 4.56 12.41
CA ARG A 194 4.70 3.56 11.87
C ARG A 194 6.15 4.04 11.94
N SER A 195 6.40 5.28 11.55
CA SER A 195 7.74 5.89 11.60
C SER A 195 8.19 6.07 13.04
N GLU A 196 7.29 6.50 13.91
CA GLU A 196 7.58 6.62 15.34
C GLU A 196 7.97 5.27 15.96
N ARG A 197 7.21 4.22 15.63
CA ARG A 197 7.54 2.87 16.14
C ARG A 197 8.91 2.39 15.69
N ARG A 198 9.32 2.66 14.44
CA ARG A 198 10.68 2.35 13.96
C ARG A 198 11.74 3.18 14.69
N ALA A 199 11.51 4.48 14.83
CA ALA A 199 12.45 5.39 15.46
C ALA A 199 12.66 5.08 16.94
N SER A 200 11.59 4.84 17.70
CA SER A 200 11.64 4.49 19.11
C SER A 200 12.34 3.15 19.35
N SER A 201 12.05 2.13 18.54
CA SER A 201 12.73 0.83 18.67
C SER A 201 14.19 0.88 18.22
N PHE A 202 14.52 1.70 17.20
CA PHE A 202 15.90 2.00 16.86
C PHE A 202 16.65 2.60 18.06
N ALA A 203 16.12 3.66 18.66
CA ALA A 203 16.74 4.34 19.80
C ALA A 203 16.92 3.39 20.98
N THR A 204 15.91 2.60 21.31
CA THR A 204 15.98 1.61 22.39
C THR A 204 17.11 0.60 22.14
N ARG A 205 17.13 -0.01 20.95
CA ARG A 205 18.15 -1.01 20.60
C ARG A 205 19.55 -0.40 20.56
N TRP A 206 19.69 0.80 19.99
CA TRP A 206 20.94 1.53 19.90
C TRP A 206 21.55 1.77 21.29
N MET A 207 20.75 2.23 22.25
CA MET A 207 21.18 2.45 23.63
C MET A 207 21.49 1.14 24.37
N GLN A 208 20.72 0.08 24.15
CA GLN A 208 21.01 -1.25 24.71
C GLN A 208 22.36 -1.81 24.23
N GLU A 209 22.80 -1.45 23.04
CA GLU A 209 24.12 -1.80 22.52
C GLU A 209 25.23 -0.80 22.94
N GLY A 210 24.98 0.05 23.94
CA GLY A 210 25.94 0.96 24.50
C GLY A 210 26.18 2.25 23.70
N GLY A 211 25.25 2.61 22.79
CA GLY A 211 25.26 3.90 22.10
C GLY A 211 24.67 5.01 22.93
N PRO A 212 25.03 6.30 22.67
CA PRO A 212 24.35 7.43 23.27
C PRO A 212 22.91 7.56 22.76
N GLU A 213 22.07 8.30 23.45
CA GLU A 213 20.72 8.60 22.96
C GLU A 213 20.79 9.28 21.57
N PRO A 214 20.10 8.75 20.55
CA PRO A 214 20.06 9.38 19.22
C PRO A 214 19.39 10.75 19.26
N THR A 215 19.98 11.72 18.60
CA THR A 215 19.27 12.97 18.34
C THR A 215 18.18 12.75 17.29
N ARG A 216 17.13 13.58 17.31
CA ARG A 216 16.02 13.40 16.37
C ARG A 216 15.40 14.72 15.93
N MET A 217 14.84 14.72 14.73
CA MET A 217 13.92 15.75 14.25
C MET A 217 12.70 15.11 13.60
N GLU A 218 11.57 15.79 13.69
CA GLU A 218 10.34 15.36 13.07
C GLU A 218 10.08 16.14 11.77
N VAL A 219 9.53 15.44 10.79
CA VAL A 219 9.08 16.05 9.53
C VAL A 219 7.62 15.69 9.26
N ASN A 220 6.92 16.54 8.52
CA ASN A 220 5.52 16.29 8.20
C ASN A 220 5.37 15.12 7.22
N VAL A 221 4.18 14.55 7.16
CA VAL A 221 3.76 13.63 6.08
C VAL A 221 2.93 14.42 5.06
N PRO A 222 2.99 14.07 3.76
CA PRO A 222 3.80 13.02 3.14
C PRO A 222 5.29 13.33 3.12
N SER A 223 6.11 12.27 3.18
CA SER A 223 7.57 12.40 3.06
C SER A 223 7.95 12.84 1.65
N HIS A 224 8.80 13.86 1.54
CA HIS A 224 9.25 14.35 0.25
C HIS A 224 10.71 14.83 0.27
N PHE A 225 11.30 14.94 -0.92
CA PHE A 225 12.69 15.35 -1.15
C PHE A 225 13.09 16.65 -0.43
N GLY A 226 12.24 17.68 -0.49
CA GLY A 226 12.53 18.97 0.14
C GLY A 226 12.74 18.91 1.65
N GLN A 227 12.10 17.97 2.35
CA GLN A 227 12.30 17.77 3.79
C GLN A 227 13.72 17.27 4.09
N GLY A 228 14.28 16.40 3.26
CA GLY A 228 15.65 15.95 3.40
C GLY A 228 16.65 17.11 3.28
N ARG A 229 16.44 18.00 2.31
CA ARG A 229 17.27 19.21 2.16
C ARG A 229 17.20 20.10 3.38
N LEU A 230 16.00 20.36 3.89
CA LEU A 230 15.79 21.16 5.11
C LEU A 230 16.42 20.49 6.33
N SER A 231 16.33 19.16 6.43
CA SER A 231 16.95 18.40 7.52
C SER A 231 18.48 18.54 7.53
N TYR A 232 19.13 18.48 6.37
CA TYR A 232 20.58 18.72 6.29
C TYR A 232 20.93 20.15 6.77
N ARG A 233 20.23 21.17 6.25
CA ARG A 233 20.49 22.57 6.64
C ARG A 233 20.37 22.79 8.14
N ALA A 234 19.35 22.19 8.76
CA ALA A 234 19.16 22.30 10.22
C ALA A 234 20.25 21.60 11.02
N LEU A 235 20.93 20.59 10.45
CA LEU A 235 22.03 19.90 11.11
C LEU A 235 23.40 20.54 10.83
N ALA A 236 23.57 21.21 9.69
CA ALA A 236 24.85 21.76 9.25
C ALA A 236 25.43 22.81 10.23
N ASP A 237 24.57 23.51 10.99
CA ASP A 237 24.94 24.52 11.97
C ASP A 237 25.23 23.93 13.35
N LEU A 238 25.09 22.61 13.55
CA LEU A 238 25.40 21.99 14.83
C LEU A 238 26.93 21.92 15.09
N PRO A 239 27.36 22.12 16.32
CA PRO A 239 28.79 22.05 16.68
C PRO A 239 29.38 20.65 16.48
N HIS A 240 28.58 19.63 16.54
CA HIS A 240 28.96 18.24 16.31
C HIS A 240 27.96 17.57 15.38
N LEU A 241 28.36 17.32 14.15
CA LEU A 241 27.55 16.59 13.18
C LEU A 241 27.38 15.12 13.60
N PRO A 242 26.22 14.53 13.35
CA PRO A 242 26.05 13.08 13.42
C PRO A 242 27.00 12.39 12.41
N ASP A 243 27.39 11.17 12.69
CA ASP A 243 28.16 10.36 11.73
C ASP A 243 27.25 9.53 10.83
N VAL A 244 25.98 9.35 11.23
CA VAL A 244 24.95 8.73 10.39
C VAL A 244 23.58 9.35 10.60
N VAL A 245 22.83 9.53 9.51
CA VAL A 245 21.44 10.02 9.51
C VAL A 245 20.52 8.92 9.03
N VAL A 246 19.56 8.55 9.88
CA VAL A 246 18.55 7.53 9.60
C VAL A 246 17.26 8.21 9.17
N CYS A 247 16.98 8.19 7.89
CA CYS A 247 15.81 8.83 7.31
C CYS A 247 14.62 7.87 7.24
N GLY A 248 13.45 8.32 7.66
CA GLY A 248 12.22 7.52 7.66
C GLY A 248 11.66 7.21 6.27
N SER A 249 12.27 7.73 5.18
CA SER A 249 11.99 7.34 3.79
C SER A 249 13.19 7.66 2.88
N ASP A 250 13.26 6.99 1.73
CA ASP A 250 14.29 7.23 0.71
C ASP A 250 14.19 8.63 0.08
N TRP A 251 12.98 9.20 0.00
CA TRP A 251 12.80 10.58 -0.47
C TRP A 251 13.49 11.60 0.43
N ILE A 252 13.42 11.40 1.74
CA ILE A 252 14.12 12.24 2.71
C ILE A 252 15.63 12.00 2.59
N ALA A 253 16.06 10.74 2.51
CA ALA A 253 17.48 10.38 2.37
C ALA A 253 18.09 11.00 1.10
N GLN A 254 17.41 10.93 -0.03
CA GLN A 254 17.83 11.55 -1.29
C GLN A 254 18.00 13.07 -1.13
N GLY A 255 17.00 13.74 -0.58
CA GLY A 255 17.05 15.18 -0.37
C GLY A 255 18.19 15.59 0.55
N PHE A 256 18.44 14.82 1.60
CA PHE A 256 19.55 15.03 2.52
C PHE A 256 20.91 14.88 1.81
N ILE A 257 21.10 13.79 1.07
CA ILE A 257 22.35 13.51 0.33
C ILE A 257 22.65 14.62 -0.68
N VAL A 258 21.66 15.02 -1.48
CA VAL A 258 21.83 16.06 -2.50
C VAL A 258 22.24 17.40 -1.87
N GLU A 259 21.62 17.79 -0.75
CA GLU A 259 21.98 19.03 -0.08
C GLU A 259 23.36 18.95 0.60
N ALA A 260 23.68 17.81 1.23
CA ALA A 260 24.99 17.56 1.82
C ALA A 260 26.11 17.65 0.77
N GLN A 261 25.94 16.99 -0.37
CA GLN A 261 26.90 17.04 -1.50
C GLN A 261 27.03 18.45 -2.06
N ALA A 262 25.94 19.20 -2.21
CA ALA A 262 25.96 20.59 -2.65
C ALA A 262 26.75 21.51 -1.70
N ALA A 263 26.79 21.15 -0.41
CA ALA A 263 27.60 21.82 0.61
C ALA A 263 29.04 21.27 0.71
N GLY A 264 29.46 20.39 -0.20
CA GLY A 264 30.81 19.80 -0.22
C GLY A 264 31.03 18.63 0.73
N MET A 265 29.99 18.12 1.39
CA MET A 265 30.10 16.95 2.26
C MET A 265 30.16 15.65 1.47
N ARG A 266 31.06 14.75 1.88
CA ARG A 266 31.15 13.40 1.29
C ARG A 266 30.26 12.41 2.05
N VAL A 267 29.40 11.75 1.29
CA VAL A 267 28.55 10.65 1.78
C VAL A 267 29.11 9.36 1.17
N PRO A 268 29.48 8.35 1.98
CA PRO A 268 29.27 8.21 3.44
C PRO A 268 30.42 8.74 4.30
N ASP A 269 31.59 9.13 3.75
CA ASP A 269 32.86 9.31 4.45
C ASP A 269 32.78 10.29 5.66
N GLN A 270 32.01 11.37 5.52
CA GLN A 270 31.87 12.40 6.57
C GLN A 270 30.52 12.30 7.27
N ILE A 271 29.48 11.85 6.57
CA ILE A 271 28.16 11.62 7.10
C ILE A 271 27.47 10.52 6.29
N ALA A 272 27.12 9.42 6.94
CA ALA A 272 26.38 8.35 6.29
C ALA A 272 24.87 8.64 6.33
N VAL A 273 24.13 8.06 5.38
CA VAL A 273 22.69 8.27 5.27
C VAL A 273 21.99 6.94 4.94
N THR A 274 20.93 6.62 5.69
CA THR A 274 20.07 5.50 5.35
C THR A 274 18.66 5.95 5.07
N GLY A 275 17.94 5.18 4.26
CA GLY A 275 16.55 5.41 3.91
C GLY A 275 15.61 4.28 4.35
N PHE A 276 14.38 4.33 3.85
CA PHE A 276 13.35 3.33 4.07
C PHE A 276 12.40 3.30 2.87
N GLY A 277 12.10 2.09 2.38
CA GLY A 277 11.19 1.82 1.28
C GLY A 277 11.85 1.16 0.08
N ASN A 278 13.18 1.23 -0.03
CA ASN A 278 13.97 0.69 -1.16
C ASN A 278 13.40 1.10 -2.52
N LEU A 279 13.02 2.37 -2.65
CA LEU A 279 12.51 2.91 -3.90
C LEU A 279 13.54 2.74 -5.02
N ARG A 280 13.08 2.57 -6.27
CA ARG A 280 13.96 2.40 -7.44
C ARG A 280 15.08 3.44 -7.48
N MET A 281 14.76 4.71 -7.20
CA MET A 281 15.74 5.78 -7.16
C MET A 281 16.86 5.57 -6.14
N ALA A 282 16.64 4.81 -5.08
CA ALA A 282 17.66 4.53 -4.08
C ALA A 282 18.84 3.70 -4.65
N GLY A 283 18.57 2.90 -5.68
CA GLY A 283 19.60 2.17 -6.42
C GLY A 283 20.20 2.93 -7.60
N ASP A 284 19.51 3.96 -8.08
CA ASP A 284 19.89 4.66 -9.34
C ASP A 284 20.70 5.95 -9.11
N MET A 285 20.71 6.48 -7.88
CA MET A 285 21.47 7.71 -7.55
C MET A 285 22.92 7.45 -7.13
N ARG A 286 23.69 8.51 -6.88
CA ARG A 286 25.06 8.48 -6.37
C ARG A 286 25.24 9.39 -5.14
N PRO A 287 25.67 8.81 -4.00
CA PRO A 287 25.79 7.37 -3.70
C PRO A 287 24.44 6.68 -3.71
N THR A 288 24.42 5.38 -4.02
CA THR A 288 23.23 4.53 -3.88
C THR A 288 22.84 4.43 -2.40
N ILE A 289 21.53 4.49 -2.10
CA ILE A 289 21.04 4.59 -0.72
C ILE A 289 20.90 3.22 -0.06
N THR A 290 21.57 3.02 1.08
CA THR A 290 21.28 1.92 2.01
C THR A 290 19.87 2.09 2.56
N SER A 291 18.99 1.10 2.36
CA SER A 291 17.55 1.23 2.66
C SER A 291 16.96 -0.05 3.20
N VAL A 292 15.83 0.08 3.90
CA VAL A 292 15.00 -1.08 4.30
C VAL A 292 14.05 -1.41 3.16
N ASP A 293 14.13 -2.64 2.69
CA ASP A 293 13.28 -3.21 1.63
C ASP A 293 12.13 -4.02 2.22
N VAL A 294 10.94 -3.82 1.70
CA VAL A 294 9.76 -4.64 1.96
C VAL A 294 9.21 -5.13 0.63
N ASP A 295 9.14 -6.45 0.45
CA ASP A 295 8.66 -7.05 -0.80
C ASP A 295 7.16 -6.78 -1.01
N GLY A 296 6.85 -5.66 -1.68
CA GLY A 296 5.49 -5.25 -2.02
C GLY A 296 4.76 -6.25 -2.90
N ALA A 297 5.47 -6.92 -3.81
CA ALA A 297 4.89 -7.96 -4.65
C ALA A 297 4.50 -9.20 -3.82
N ARG A 298 5.27 -9.56 -2.78
CA ARG A 298 4.90 -10.61 -1.84
C ARG A 298 3.64 -10.23 -1.05
N VAL A 299 3.54 -8.98 -0.59
CA VAL A 299 2.31 -8.49 0.05
C VAL A 299 1.11 -8.69 -0.87
N ALA A 300 1.23 -8.31 -2.17
CA ALA A 300 0.16 -8.47 -3.15
C ALA A 300 -0.22 -9.95 -3.37
N ARG A 301 0.75 -10.84 -3.55
CA ARG A 301 0.50 -12.29 -3.70
C ARG A 301 -0.23 -12.89 -2.49
N GLU A 302 0.19 -12.53 -1.28
CA GLU A 302 -0.49 -12.98 -0.06
C GLU A 302 -1.92 -12.46 0.06
N MET A 303 -2.19 -11.21 -0.36
CA MET A 303 -3.56 -10.69 -0.44
C MET A 303 -4.44 -11.54 -1.35
N ILE A 304 -3.95 -11.90 -2.55
CA ILE A 304 -4.70 -12.75 -3.48
C ILE A 304 -4.95 -14.13 -2.88
N ARG A 305 -3.94 -14.73 -2.25
CA ARG A 305 -4.10 -16.02 -1.57
C ARG A 305 -5.20 -15.95 -0.51
N VAL A 306 -5.16 -14.95 0.35
CA VAL A 306 -6.18 -14.72 1.40
C VAL A 306 -7.58 -14.57 0.79
N LEU A 307 -7.73 -13.71 -0.22
CA LEU A 307 -9.01 -13.48 -0.86
C LEU A 307 -9.57 -14.73 -1.55
N ARG A 308 -8.73 -15.54 -2.18
CA ARG A 308 -9.13 -16.82 -2.78
C ARG A 308 -9.59 -17.82 -1.73
N THR A 309 -8.81 -18.02 -0.65
CA THR A 309 -9.16 -18.90 0.46
C THR A 309 -10.50 -18.54 1.07
N LEU A 310 -10.68 -17.27 1.46
CA LEU A 310 -11.94 -16.80 2.05
C LEU A 310 -13.11 -16.88 1.06
N SER A 311 -12.83 -16.64 -0.23
CA SER A 311 -13.82 -16.74 -1.29
C SER A 311 -14.31 -18.16 -1.54
N ALA A 312 -13.48 -19.16 -1.29
CA ALA A 312 -13.85 -20.57 -1.34
C ALA A 312 -14.62 -21.05 -0.09
N GLY A 313 -14.82 -20.19 0.90
CA GLY A 313 -15.43 -20.54 2.19
C GLY A 313 -14.49 -21.30 3.13
N GLU A 314 -13.18 -21.28 2.81
CA GLU A 314 -12.16 -21.94 3.61
C GLU A 314 -11.68 -21.04 4.75
N THR A 315 -11.15 -21.64 5.81
CA THR A 315 -10.59 -20.92 6.96
C THR A 315 -9.11 -20.67 6.75
N LEU A 316 -8.66 -19.47 7.09
CA LEU A 316 -7.22 -19.16 7.08
C LEU A 316 -6.52 -19.81 8.26
N SER A 317 -5.34 -20.39 8.02
CA SER A 317 -4.47 -20.92 9.07
C SER A 317 -3.88 -19.82 9.95
N GLU A 318 -3.66 -18.65 9.37
CA GLU A 318 -3.06 -17.49 10.05
C GLU A 318 -3.77 -16.21 9.63
N ARG A 319 -4.06 -15.35 10.62
CA ARG A 319 -4.60 -14.01 10.41
C ARG A 319 -3.51 -12.92 10.36
N ARG A 320 -2.27 -13.27 10.70
CA ARG A 320 -1.11 -12.38 10.71
C ARG A 320 -0.01 -12.97 9.84
N ILE A 321 0.16 -12.44 8.65
CA ILE A 321 1.11 -12.94 7.66
C ILE A 321 2.32 -12.00 7.63
N ASP A 322 3.44 -12.47 8.17
CA ASP A 322 4.69 -11.71 8.18
C ASP A 322 5.45 -11.94 6.88
N VAL A 323 5.56 -10.91 6.05
CA VAL A 323 6.35 -10.94 4.82
C VAL A 323 7.83 -10.61 5.06
N GLY A 324 8.18 -10.18 6.27
CA GLY A 324 9.53 -9.77 6.62
C GLY A 324 9.97 -8.47 5.94
N PHE A 325 11.25 -8.18 6.12
CA PHE A 325 11.96 -7.05 5.48
C PHE A 325 13.45 -7.40 5.35
N ARG A 326 14.20 -6.59 4.60
CA ARG A 326 15.66 -6.72 4.47
C ARG A 326 16.31 -5.35 4.51
N ILE A 327 17.52 -5.26 5.06
CA ILE A 327 18.37 -4.09 4.87
C ILE A 327 19.21 -4.33 3.61
N ILE A 328 19.06 -3.46 2.63
CA ILE A 328 19.86 -3.46 1.41
C ILE A 328 21.02 -2.49 1.64
N ALA A 329 22.17 -3.05 1.97
CA ALA A 329 23.40 -2.28 2.14
C ALA A 329 23.89 -1.75 0.78
N ARG A 330 24.22 -0.46 0.74
CA ARG A 330 24.71 0.23 -0.47
C ARG A 330 25.80 1.26 -0.09
N GLU A 331 26.11 2.18 -1.03
CA GLU A 331 27.22 3.13 -0.90
C GLU A 331 27.03 4.18 0.21
N SER A 332 25.79 4.52 0.60
CA SER A 332 25.53 5.65 1.49
C SER A 332 25.71 5.35 3.00
N ALA A 333 25.85 4.08 3.42
CA ALA A 333 26.09 3.70 4.82
C ALA A 333 26.62 2.26 4.96
#